data_4bf975760c043347279badd21fed717b
#
_entry.id   4bf975760c043347279badd21fed717b
#
_cell.length_a   1.000
_cell.length_b   1.000
_cell.length_c   1.000
_cell.angle_alpha   90.00
_cell.angle_beta   90.00
_cell.angle_gamma   90.00
#
_symmetry.space_group_name_H-M   'P 1'
#
loop_
_entity.id
_entity.type
_entity.pdbx_description
1 polymer ?
#
loop_
_entity_poly.entity_id
_entity_poly.type
_entity_poly.pdbx_seq_one_letter_code
_entity_poly.pdbx_strand_id
1 'polypeptide(L)'
;FDLETDIDSSSCIKHLKVEDILKTKDQFIGNIQQTPPIFSAVKIKGKKLYQYARAGEKINPKKRNISVFKFNILKIDLPKVFFEIECSKGTYIRSIANDFGKQLKVGAYLENLTRTNVGSYCLEKAISIDDFEKKLEASLKSQ
;
A
#
# COMPACT_ATOMS: atom_id res chain seq x y z
N PHE A 1 6.17 -3.15 7.24
CA PHE A 1 4.78 -2.69 7.06
C PHE A 1 3.94 -3.67 6.20
N ASP A 2 4.48 -4.83 5.88
CA ASP A 2 3.86 -5.95 5.16
C ASP A 2 4.38 -7.29 5.71
N LEU A 3 3.95 -8.42 5.14
CA LEU A 3 4.34 -9.77 5.58
C LEU A 3 5.69 -10.27 5.02
N GLU A 4 6.49 -9.42 4.39
CA GLU A 4 7.84 -9.81 3.91
C GLU A 4 8.86 -9.94 5.04
N THR A 5 8.51 -9.48 6.26
CA THR A 5 9.32 -9.59 7.49
C THR A 5 8.49 -10.14 8.64
N ASP A 6 9.17 -10.64 9.66
CA ASP A 6 8.52 -11.09 10.90
C ASP A 6 7.76 -9.95 11.58
N ILE A 7 6.77 -10.32 12.39
CA ILE A 7 5.97 -9.38 13.17
C ILE A 7 6.83 -8.80 14.28
N ASP A 8 7.07 -7.49 14.26
CA ASP A 8 7.89 -6.79 15.26
C ASP A 8 7.20 -6.70 16.64
N SER A 9 5.88 -6.59 16.65
CA SER A 9 5.08 -6.43 17.88
C SER A 9 3.62 -6.81 17.67
N SER A 10 2.93 -7.15 18.73
CA SER A 10 1.49 -7.39 18.74
C SER A 10 0.81 -6.55 19.81
N SER A 11 -0.43 -6.14 19.57
CA SER A 11 -1.24 -5.35 20.49
C SER A 11 -2.60 -5.97 20.71
N CYS A 12 -3.16 -5.76 21.90
CA CYS A 12 -4.53 -6.17 22.18
C CYS A 12 -5.51 -5.27 21.45
N ILE A 13 -6.42 -5.86 20.67
CA ILE A 13 -7.44 -5.15 19.87
C ILE A 13 -8.85 -5.22 20.46
N LYS A 14 -9.03 -5.83 21.65
CA LYS A 14 -10.35 -6.03 22.26
C LYS A 14 -11.11 -4.72 22.54
N HIS A 15 -10.37 -3.62 22.71
CA HIS A 15 -10.93 -2.29 22.94
C HIS A 15 -11.32 -1.55 21.65
N LEU A 16 -10.93 -2.07 20.47
CA LEU A 16 -11.13 -1.42 19.19
C LEU A 16 -12.60 -1.56 18.75
N LYS A 17 -13.25 -0.42 18.52
CA LYS A 17 -14.63 -0.37 18.04
C LYS A 17 -14.67 -0.07 16.55
N VAL A 18 -15.74 -0.52 15.90
CA VAL A 18 -15.99 -0.25 14.48
C VAL A 18 -16.03 1.25 14.19
N GLU A 19 -16.62 2.04 15.10
CA GLU A 19 -16.71 3.49 14.98
C GLU A 19 -15.33 4.16 14.96
N ASP A 20 -14.35 3.64 15.71
CA ASP A 20 -12.99 4.16 15.75
C ASP A 20 -12.28 3.93 14.40
N ILE A 21 -12.49 2.76 13.81
CA ILE A 21 -11.97 2.42 12.47
C ILE A 21 -12.54 3.37 11.42
N LEU A 22 -13.85 3.58 11.42
CA LEU A 22 -14.54 4.44 10.46
C LEU A 22 -14.13 5.90 10.62
N LYS A 23 -14.07 6.43 11.83
CA LYS A 23 -13.60 7.81 12.11
C LYS A 23 -12.13 8.01 11.71
N THR A 24 -11.28 7.01 12.00
CA THR A 24 -9.87 7.09 11.65
C THR A 24 -9.68 7.08 10.13
N LYS A 25 -10.44 6.28 9.40
CA LYS A 25 -10.42 6.22 7.94
C LYS A 25 -10.64 7.62 7.31
N ASP A 26 -11.59 8.40 7.84
CA ASP A 26 -11.92 9.71 7.29
C ASP A 26 -10.75 10.72 7.38
N GLN A 27 -9.85 10.54 8.31
CA GLN A 27 -8.66 11.38 8.47
C GLN A 27 -7.59 11.15 7.38
N PHE A 28 -7.71 10.07 6.63
CA PHE A 28 -6.80 9.75 5.52
C PHE A 28 -7.30 10.24 4.16
N ILE A 29 -8.51 10.80 4.08
CA ILE A 29 -9.08 11.33 2.83
C ILE A 29 -8.57 12.77 2.61
N GLY A 30 -8.25 13.10 1.35
CA GLY A 30 -7.74 14.41 0.95
C GLY A 30 -6.23 14.46 0.80
N ASN A 31 -5.66 15.65 0.96
CA ASN A 31 -4.22 15.87 0.85
C ASN A 31 -3.55 15.60 2.17
N ILE A 32 -2.70 14.60 2.22
CA ILE A 32 -2.00 14.18 3.43
C ILE A 32 -0.49 14.10 3.19
N GLN A 33 0.27 14.21 4.28
CA GLN A 33 1.70 13.97 4.27
C GLN A 33 2.01 12.52 4.64
N GLN A 34 2.74 11.84 3.78
CA GLN A 34 3.14 10.45 4.00
C GLN A 34 4.65 10.31 4.05
N THR A 35 5.15 9.53 4.99
CA THR A 35 6.54 9.09 5.01
C THR A 35 6.66 7.79 4.20
N PRO A 36 7.46 7.77 3.12
CA PRO A 36 7.70 6.54 2.35
C PRO A 36 8.32 5.46 3.23
N PRO A 37 8.02 4.17 3.00
CA PRO A 37 8.67 3.09 3.72
C PRO A 37 10.17 3.05 3.35
N ILE A 38 11.01 2.62 4.30
CA ILE A 38 12.46 2.49 4.06
C ILE A 38 12.77 1.49 2.95
N PHE A 39 12.00 0.41 2.87
CA PHE A 39 12.07 -0.54 1.76
C PHE A 39 11.27 -0.02 0.56
N SER A 40 11.83 1.01 -0.10
CA SER A 40 11.24 1.60 -1.31
C SER A 40 12.30 2.04 -2.30
N ALA A 41 11.90 2.29 -3.55
CA ALA A 41 12.76 2.76 -4.61
C ALA A 41 12.99 4.30 -4.62
N VAL A 42 12.49 5.01 -3.60
CA VAL A 42 12.72 6.45 -3.45
C VAL A 42 14.22 6.72 -3.31
N LYS A 43 14.72 7.68 -4.08
CA LYS A 43 16.14 8.05 -4.03
C LYS A 43 16.39 9.19 -3.04
N ILE A 44 17.44 9.04 -2.24
CA ILE A 44 18.02 10.09 -1.39
C ILE A 44 19.52 10.12 -1.69
N LYS A 45 20.07 11.29 -2.02
CA LYS A 45 21.49 11.46 -2.38
C LYS A 45 21.96 10.43 -3.45
N GLY A 46 21.11 10.18 -4.46
CA GLY A 46 21.42 9.27 -5.56
C GLY A 46 21.22 7.77 -5.28
N LYS A 47 21.14 7.34 -4.02
CA LYS A 47 20.98 5.94 -3.59
C LYS A 47 19.51 5.66 -3.23
N LYS A 48 18.97 4.47 -3.55
CA LYS A 48 17.58 4.10 -3.23
C LYS A 48 17.43 3.75 -1.75
N LEU A 49 16.29 4.07 -1.14
CA LEU A 49 16.04 3.84 0.30
C LEU A 49 16.27 2.38 0.72
N TYR A 50 15.82 1.42 -0.09
CA TYR A 50 16.03 0.00 0.23
C TYR A 50 17.53 -0.39 0.32
N GLN A 51 18.43 0.32 -0.38
CA GLN A 51 19.87 0.06 -0.31
C GLN A 51 20.46 0.52 1.02
N TYR A 52 19.96 1.64 1.57
CA TYR A 52 20.29 2.08 2.93
C TYR A 52 19.77 1.08 3.96
N ALA A 53 18.52 0.63 3.81
CA ALA A 53 17.91 -0.34 4.72
C ALA A 53 18.70 -1.65 4.79
N ARG A 54 19.12 -2.21 3.62
CA ARG A 54 19.95 -3.41 3.55
C ARG A 54 21.35 -3.24 4.13
N ALA A 55 21.90 -2.04 4.06
CA ALA A 55 23.20 -1.71 4.65
C ALA A 55 23.10 -1.41 6.17
N GLY A 56 21.90 -1.49 6.78
CA GLY A 56 21.71 -1.14 8.18
C GLY A 56 21.85 0.36 8.48
N GLU A 57 21.94 1.20 7.44
CA GLU A 57 22.09 2.63 7.59
C GLU A 57 20.76 3.29 7.98
N LYS A 58 20.74 4.03 9.11
CA LYS A 58 19.56 4.78 9.54
C LYS A 58 19.38 6.01 8.66
N ILE A 59 18.27 6.08 7.96
CA ILE A 59 17.89 7.22 7.14
C ILE A 59 16.42 7.58 7.40
N ASN A 60 16.14 8.88 7.49
CA ASN A 60 14.77 9.38 7.66
C ASN A 60 14.28 9.92 6.32
N PRO A 61 13.37 9.22 5.64
CA PRO A 61 12.79 9.72 4.40
C PRO A 61 11.99 11.00 4.64
N LYS A 62 12.14 11.98 3.74
CA LYS A 62 11.31 13.17 3.77
C LYS A 62 9.85 12.81 3.48
N LYS A 63 8.95 13.41 4.23
CA LYS A 63 7.51 13.33 3.97
C LYS A 63 7.19 13.86 2.58
N ARG A 64 6.17 13.28 1.94
CA ARG A 64 5.68 13.67 0.63
C ARG A 64 4.20 13.96 0.71
N ASN A 65 3.74 14.95 -0.03
CA ASN A 65 2.32 15.20 -0.21
C ASN A 65 1.76 14.15 -1.15
N ILE A 66 0.69 13.51 -0.75
CA ILE A 66 -0.12 12.59 -1.54
C ILE A 66 -1.59 12.97 -1.41
N SER A 67 -2.40 12.52 -2.35
CA SER A 67 -3.86 12.71 -2.29
C SER A 67 -4.53 11.35 -2.24
N VAL A 68 -5.42 11.17 -1.28
CA VAL A 68 -6.35 10.05 -1.20
C VAL A 68 -7.74 10.57 -1.60
N PHE A 69 -8.23 10.13 -2.75
CA PHE A 69 -9.51 10.57 -3.30
C PHE A 69 -10.68 9.81 -2.68
N LYS A 70 -10.43 8.52 -2.37
CA LYS A 70 -11.44 7.63 -1.80
C LYS A 70 -10.79 6.63 -0.85
N PHE A 71 -11.42 6.38 0.28
CA PHE A 71 -11.04 5.32 1.20
C PHE A 71 -12.30 4.65 1.74
N ASN A 72 -12.64 3.49 1.22
CA ASN A 72 -13.82 2.72 1.61
C ASN A 72 -13.40 1.52 2.42
N ILE A 73 -14.04 1.31 3.56
CA ILE A 73 -13.97 0.05 4.29
C ILE A 73 -15.01 -0.89 3.67
N LEU A 74 -14.55 -2.03 3.16
CA LEU A 74 -15.42 -3.03 2.51
C LEU A 74 -15.95 -4.05 3.53
N LYS A 75 -15.10 -4.48 4.47
CA LYS A 75 -15.44 -5.42 5.53
C LYS A 75 -14.52 -5.22 6.73
N ILE A 76 -15.07 -5.36 7.92
CA ILE A 76 -14.33 -5.44 9.18
C ILE A 76 -14.56 -6.84 9.75
N ASP A 77 -13.48 -7.59 9.92
CA ASP A 77 -13.46 -8.95 10.46
C ASP A 77 -12.19 -9.09 11.31
N LEU A 78 -12.22 -8.41 12.46
CA LEU A 78 -11.03 -8.24 13.29
C LEU A 78 -10.31 -9.55 13.56
N PRO A 79 -8.99 -9.58 13.42
CA PRO A 79 -8.06 -8.45 13.25
C PRO A 79 -7.94 -7.89 11.81
N LYS A 80 -8.69 -8.40 10.85
CA LYS A 80 -8.60 -8.01 9.44
C LYS A 80 -9.59 -6.91 9.08
N VAL A 81 -9.10 -5.92 8.33
CA VAL A 81 -9.90 -4.83 7.75
C VAL A 81 -9.67 -4.83 6.24
N PHE A 82 -10.73 -5.01 5.48
CA PHE A 82 -10.71 -4.99 4.01
C PHE A 82 -11.12 -3.61 3.54
N PHE A 83 -10.37 -3.07 2.60
CA PHE A 83 -10.58 -1.71 2.13
C PHE A 83 -10.26 -1.53 0.66
N GLU A 84 -10.78 -0.45 0.09
CA GLU A 84 -10.46 0.05 -1.24
C GLU A 84 -9.98 1.49 -1.11
N ILE A 85 -8.88 1.84 -1.78
CA ILE A 85 -8.32 3.18 -1.81
C ILE A 85 -8.11 3.63 -3.25
N GLU A 86 -8.61 4.83 -3.56
CA GLU A 86 -8.26 5.57 -4.77
C GLU A 86 -7.33 6.73 -4.37
N CYS A 87 -6.13 6.80 -4.98
CA CYS A 87 -5.11 7.74 -4.56
C CYS A 87 -4.20 8.20 -5.71
N SER A 88 -3.47 9.28 -5.46
CA SER A 88 -2.49 9.79 -6.39
C SER A 88 -1.30 8.83 -6.60
N LYS A 89 -0.61 8.98 -7.73
CA LYS A 89 0.65 8.26 -8.01
C LYS A 89 1.66 8.50 -6.89
N GLY A 90 2.46 7.48 -6.58
CA GLY A 90 3.49 7.57 -5.56
C GLY A 90 3.01 7.35 -4.12
N THR A 91 1.72 7.11 -3.92
CA THR A 91 1.16 6.72 -2.62
C THR A 91 1.59 5.30 -2.26
N TYR A 92 2.09 5.12 -1.04
CA TYR A 92 2.45 3.81 -0.48
C TYR A 92 1.34 3.30 0.41
N ILE A 93 0.60 2.30 -0.05
CA ILE A 93 -0.51 1.71 0.73
C ILE A 93 0.02 1.06 2.01
N ARG A 94 1.23 0.50 2.00
CA ARG A 94 1.93 0.00 3.21
C ARG A 94 2.10 1.08 4.29
N SER A 95 2.46 2.30 3.89
CA SER A 95 2.56 3.42 4.84
C SER A 95 1.18 3.84 5.35
N ILE A 96 0.14 3.82 4.50
CA ILE A 96 -1.24 4.09 4.95
C ILE A 96 -1.65 3.06 6.00
N ALA A 97 -1.46 1.76 5.76
CA ALA A 97 -1.81 0.71 6.72
C ALA A 97 -1.08 0.90 8.06
N ASN A 98 0.24 1.14 8.03
CA ASN A 98 1.03 1.40 9.22
C ASN A 98 0.56 2.65 9.98
N ASP A 99 0.32 3.75 9.29
CA ASP A 99 -0.09 5.01 9.93
C ASP A 99 -1.53 4.91 10.45
N PHE A 100 -2.40 4.18 9.76
CA PHE A 100 -3.76 3.85 10.21
C PHE A 100 -3.75 3.08 11.53
N GLY A 101 -2.94 2.01 11.62
CA GLY A 101 -2.78 1.24 12.86
C GLY A 101 -2.18 2.05 14.00
N LYS A 102 -1.24 2.97 13.70
CA LYS A 102 -0.69 3.89 14.71
C LYS A 102 -1.74 4.84 15.27
N GLN A 103 -2.61 5.39 14.42
CA GLN A 103 -3.70 6.26 14.89
C GLN A 103 -4.71 5.50 15.76
N LEU A 104 -4.98 4.25 15.43
CA LEU A 104 -5.79 3.35 16.26
C LEU A 104 -5.07 2.86 17.52
N LYS A 105 -3.77 3.17 17.69
CA LYS A 105 -2.91 2.73 18.81
C LYS A 105 -2.78 1.21 18.97
N VAL A 106 -2.99 0.47 17.89
CA VAL A 106 -2.88 -1.00 17.88
C VAL A 106 -1.80 -1.51 16.92
N GLY A 107 -1.23 -0.63 16.10
CA GLY A 107 -0.36 -1.03 14.99
C GLY A 107 -1.17 -1.72 13.87
N ALA A 108 -0.61 -1.73 12.66
CA ALA A 108 -1.13 -2.51 11.55
C ALA A 108 -0.04 -2.71 10.47
N TYR A 109 -0.23 -3.72 9.67
CA TYR A 109 0.55 -3.99 8.48
C TYR A 109 -0.38 -4.37 7.31
N LEU A 110 0.14 -4.27 6.09
CA LEU A 110 -0.59 -4.65 4.89
C LEU A 110 -0.41 -6.15 4.64
N GLU A 111 -1.47 -6.94 4.76
CA GLU A 111 -1.44 -8.38 4.53
C GLU A 111 -1.43 -8.70 3.02
N ASN A 112 -2.35 -8.10 2.28
CA ASN A 112 -2.49 -8.29 0.84
C ASN A 112 -2.78 -6.97 0.13
N LEU A 113 -2.34 -6.86 -1.11
CA LEU A 113 -2.62 -5.71 -1.97
C LEU A 113 -2.88 -6.15 -3.40
N THR A 114 -4.04 -5.78 -3.91
CA THR A 114 -4.37 -5.92 -5.33
C THR A 114 -4.54 -4.53 -5.94
N ARG A 115 -3.83 -4.26 -7.02
CA ARG A 115 -4.01 -3.03 -7.79
C ARG A 115 -5.04 -3.26 -8.86
N THR A 116 -6.23 -2.71 -8.68
CA THR A 116 -7.36 -2.91 -9.59
C THR A 116 -7.33 -1.96 -10.79
N ASN A 117 -6.76 -0.77 -10.63
CA ASN A 117 -6.67 0.24 -11.67
C ASN A 117 -5.33 0.99 -11.66
N VAL A 118 -4.86 1.38 -12.85
CA VAL A 118 -3.72 2.29 -13.04
C VAL A 118 -4.06 3.25 -14.20
N GLY A 119 -4.44 4.48 -13.88
CA GLY A 119 -4.98 5.42 -14.86
C GLY A 119 -6.23 4.83 -15.53
N SER A 120 -6.21 4.70 -16.85
CA SER A 120 -7.30 4.11 -17.65
C SER A 120 -7.27 2.58 -17.73
N TYR A 121 -6.23 1.93 -17.22
CA TYR A 121 -6.08 0.47 -17.26
C TYR A 121 -6.75 -0.17 -16.05
N CYS A 122 -7.59 -1.18 -16.32
CA CYS A 122 -8.33 -1.96 -15.33
C CYS A 122 -7.81 -3.40 -15.29
N LEU A 123 -7.70 -3.97 -14.09
CA LEU A 123 -7.26 -5.35 -13.88
C LEU A 123 -8.14 -6.37 -14.62
N GLU A 124 -9.44 -6.12 -14.69
CA GLU A 124 -10.41 -7.02 -15.38
C GLU A 124 -10.11 -7.18 -16.88
N LYS A 125 -9.44 -6.18 -17.48
CA LYS A 125 -9.03 -6.22 -18.89
C LYS A 125 -7.58 -6.67 -19.07
N ALA A 126 -6.88 -6.96 -17.99
CA ALA A 126 -5.52 -7.45 -18.06
C ALA A 126 -5.50 -8.91 -18.56
N ILE A 127 -4.45 -9.24 -19.28
CA ILE A 127 -4.19 -10.63 -19.72
C ILE A 127 -2.94 -11.14 -19.00
N SER A 128 -2.84 -12.45 -18.83
CA SER A 128 -1.64 -13.07 -18.27
C SER A 128 -0.45 -12.93 -19.23
N ILE A 129 0.77 -13.11 -18.73
CA ILE A 129 1.98 -13.11 -19.57
C ILE A 129 1.89 -14.23 -20.60
N ASP A 130 1.46 -15.42 -20.21
CA ASP A 130 1.30 -16.58 -21.09
C ASP A 130 0.30 -16.31 -22.22
N ASP A 131 -0.83 -15.65 -21.92
CA ASP A 131 -1.82 -15.30 -22.93
C ASP A 131 -1.31 -14.20 -23.87
N PHE A 132 -0.50 -13.29 -23.37
CA PHE A 132 0.16 -12.28 -24.19
C PHE A 132 1.16 -12.94 -25.16
N GLU A 133 1.99 -13.85 -24.68
CA GLU A 133 2.97 -14.60 -25.51
C GLU A 133 2.25 -15.38 -26.62
N LYS A 134 1.20 -16.14 -26.31
CA LYS A 134 0.38 -16.85 -27.30
C LYS A 134 -0.18 -15.93 -28.37
N LYS A 135 -0.70 -14.76 -27.99
CA LYS A 135 -1.22 -13.75 -28.92
C LYS A 135 -0.14 -13.19 -29.83
N LEU A 136 1.04 -12.94 -29.27
CA LEU A 136 2.18 -12.43 -30.01
C LEU A 136 2.65 -13.46 -31.06
N GLU A 137 2.81 -14.73 -30.66
CA GLU A 137 3.19 -15.81 -31.57
C GLU A 137 2.16 -16.01 -32.71
N ALA A 138 0.87 -15.95 -32.39
CA ALA A 138 -0.19 -16.07 -33.40
C ALA A 138 -0.12 -14.91 -34.41
N SER A 139 0.16 -13.71 -33.94
CA SER A 139 0.29 -12.53 -34.80
C SER A 139 1.50 -12.61 -35.73
N LEU A 140 2.63 -13.16 -35.25
CA LEU A 140 3.86 -13.34 -36.05
C LEU A 140 3.72 -14.43 -37.11
N LYS A 141 2.91 -15.46 -36.88
CA LYS A 141 2.62 -16.54 -37.84
C LYS A 141 1.62 -16.14 -38.94
N SER A 142 0.95 -15.01 -38.77
CA SER A 142 -0.06 -14.48 -39.70
C SER A 142 0.49 -13.46 -40.70
N GLN A 143 1.80 -13.17 -40.63
CA GLN A 143 2.55 -12.38 -41.60
C GLN A 143 3.40 -13.27 -42.52
#